data_372a242d97ae44a6c968bb039a6c6212
#
_entry.id   372a242d97ae44a6c968bb039a6c6212
#
_cell.length_a   1.000
_cell.length_b   1.000
_cell.length_c   1.000
_cell.angle_alpha   90.00
_cell.angle_beta   90.00
_cell.angle_gamma   90.00
#
_symmetry.space_group_name_H-M   'P 1'
#
loop_
_entity.id
_entity.type
_entity.pdbx_description
1 polymer ?
#
loop_
_entity_poly.entity_id
_entity_poly.type
_entity_poly.pdbx_seq_one_letter_code
_entity_poly.pdbx_strand_id
1 'polypeptide(L)'
;MSDPPDYSLALKYGITDRASGIARATEARVRMTDLAARVFGDKQELDVPRMTLMSLLTRAQAFHDGTLNAARSDNPFASFTLLRSYAENAAILIWVSEKQGEIRRLYPGAPVEQKFSIGKLLAYAENGSGGFAGIYSQLSGFAHPSAATALSGWRATDEHSLVSWKSTPQFKTEGDFMLACVWLIELADANAQLWALTWTKYFGPNSEWDAPSWPETGLSR
;
A
#
# COMPACT_ATOMS: atom_id res chain seq x y z
N MET A 1 6.00 -27.35 21.08
CA MET A 1 6.94 -26.89 20.05
C MET A 1 6.05 -26.36 18.93
N SER A 2 6.08 -25.07 18.67
CA SER A 2 5.40 -24.50 17.49
C SER A 2 6.19 -24.90 16.25
N ASP A 3 5.49 -25.27 15.18
CA ASP A 3 6.12 -25.53 13.89
C ASP A 3 7.02 -24.34 13.48
N PRO A 4 8.17 -24.63 12.84
CA PRO A 4 9.02 -23.56 12.35
C PRO A 4 8.22 -22.67 11.38
N PRO A 5 8.42 -21.35 11.42
CA PRO A 5 7.70 -20.44 10.54
C PRO A 5 7.94 -20.84 9.07
N ASP A 6 6.86 -20.85 8.28
CA ASP A 6 6.95 -21.12 6.84
C ASP A 6 7.52 -19.91 6.11
N TYR A 7 8.79 -19.99 5.74
CA TYR A 7 9.49 -18.97 4.95
C TYR A 7 9.36 -19.17 3.42
N SER A 8 8.55 -20.14 2.97
CA SER A 8 8.45 -20.50 1.54
C SER A 8 8.07 -19.32 0.67
N LEU A 9 7.20 -18.43 1.16
CA LEU A 9 6.79 -17.23 0.45
C LEU A 9 7.95 -16.23 0.33
N ALA A 10 8.70 -15.99 1.38
CA ALA A 10 9.85 -15.08 1.36
C ALA A 10 10.93 -15.56 0.38
N LEU A 11 11.19 -16.86 0.34
CA LEU A 11 12.16 -17.46 -0.59
C LEU A 11 11.77 -17.27 -2.06
N LYS A 12 10.47 -17.27 -2.40
CA LYS A 12 10.01 -16.97 -3.78
C LYS A 12 10.40 -15.57 -4.23
N TYR A 13 10.52 -14.62 -3.30
CA TYR A 13 10.98 -13.25 -3.55
C TYR A 13 12.50 -13.09 -3.40
N GLY A 14 13.24 -14.17 -3.15
CA GLY A 14 14.68 -14.15 -2.91
C GLY A 14 15.06 -13.49 -1.59
N ILE A 15 14.15 -13.53 -0.61
CA ILE A 15 14.37 -12.98 0.74
C ILE A 15 14.81 -14.12 1.64
N THR A 16 16.06 -14.08 2.06
CA THR A 16 16.68 -15.08 2.95
C THR A 16 17.02 -14.52 4.34
N ASP A 17 17.10 -13.20 4.42
CA ASP A 17 17.48 -12.45 5.62
C ASP A 17 16.99 -11.00 5.53
N ARG A 18 17.28 -10.19 6.56
CA ARG A 18 16.88 -8.77 6.61
C ARG A 18 17.53 -7.94 5.50
N ALA A 19 18.77 -8.20 5.16
CA ALA A 19 19.50 -7.44 4.15
C ALA A 19 18.89 -7.65 2.76
N SER A 20 18.64 -8.91 2.39
CA SER A 20 17.98 -9.26 1.13
C SER A 20 16.54 -8.74 1.08
N GLY A 21 15.78 -8.78 2.18
CA GLY A 21 14.45 -8.22 2.28
C GLY A 21 14.43 -6.71 1.96
N ILE A 22 15.30 -5.96 2.59
CA ILE A 22 15.45 -4.50 2.32
C ILE A 22 15.90 -4.24 0.88
N ALA A 23 16.84 -5.03 0.35
CA ALA A 23 17.33 -4.88 -1.02
C ALA A 23 16.20 -5.09 -2.03
N ARG A 24 15.43 -6.18 -1.92
CA ARG A 24 14.30 -6.49 -2.80
C ARG A 24 13.19 -5.46 -2.72
N ALA A 25 12.84 -4.99 -1.52
CA ALA A 25 11.89 -3.91 -1.34
C ALA A 25 12.37 -2.61 -1.99
N THR A 26 13.67 -2.28 -1.90
CA THR A 26 14.25 -1.12 -2.57
C THR A 26 14.16 -1.22 -4.09
N GLU A 27 14.40 -2.40 -4.67
CA GLU A 27 14.25 -2.66 -6.11
C GLU A 27 12.79 -2.47 -6.58
N ALA A 28 11.80 -2.89 -5.78
CA ALA A 28 10.40 -2.68 -6.09
C ALA A 28 10.03 -1.19 -6.18
N ARG A 29 10.63 -0.33 -5.34
CA ARG A 29 10.49 1.12 -5.42
C ARG A 29 10.96 1.71 -6.75
N VAL A 30 12.11 1.25 -7.25
CA VAL A 30 12.67 1.74 -8.52
C VAL A 30 11.71 1.51 -9.67
N ARG A 31 11.08 0.33 -9.74
CA ARG A 31 10.08 0.04 -10.79
C ARG A 31 8.91 1.04 -10.81
N MET A 32 8.46 1.46 -9.64
CA MET A 32 7.37 2.46 -9.51
C MET A 32 7.82 3.86 -9.95
N THR A 33 9.07 4.23 -9.63
CA THR A 33 9.66 5.52 -10.07
C THR A 33 9.85 5.56 -11.59
N ASP A 34 10.33 4.47 -12.17
CA ASP A 34 10.51 4.36 -13.62
C ASP A 34 9.19 4.43 -14.39
N LEU A 35 8.10 3.90 -13.81
CA LEU A 35 6.76 4.02 -14.37
C LEU A 35 6.34 5.50 -14.43
N ALA A 36 6.52 6.24 -13.35
CA ALA A 36 6.21 7.67 -13.30
C ALA A 36 7.01 8.45 -14.37
N ALA A 37 8.31 8.23 -14.46
CA ALA A 37 9.18 8.90 -15.42
C ALA A 37 8.76 8.65 -16.88
N ARG A 38 8.35 7.41 -17.22
CA ARG A 38 7.89 7.04 -18.56
C ARG A 38 6.59 7.74 -18.95
N VAL A 39 5.68 7.90 -18.00
CA VAL A 39 4.36 8.51 -18.27
C VAL A 39 4.43 10.02 -18.36
N PHE A 40 5.31 10.66 -17.58
CA PHE A 40 5.42 12.13 -17.48
C PHE A 40 6.57 12.73 -18.30
N GLY A 41 7.32 11.91 -19.04
CA GLY A 41 8.44 12.38 -19.84
C GLY A 41 8.06 13.33 -20.99
N ASP A 42 6.83 13.30 -21.45
CA ASP A 42 6.31 14.20 -22.49
C ASP A 42 5.45 15.31 -21.89
N LYS A 43 5.49 16.48 -22.55
CA LYS A 43 4.69 17.66 -22.18
C LYS A 43 3.19 17.35 -22.34
N GLN A 44 2.56 16.87 -21.28
CA GLN A 44 1.11 16.67 -21.24
C GLN A 44 0.43 17.85 -20.54
N GLU A 45 -0.72 18.24 -21.05
CA GLU A 45 -1.59 19.15 -20.31
C GLU A 45 -2.03 18.48 -19.01
N LEU A 46 -1.84 19.16 -17.89
CA LEU A 46 -2.26 18.69 -16.58
C LEU A 46 -3.70 19.11 -16.35
N ASP A 47 -4.60 18.15 -16.40
CA ASP A 47 -5.98 18.26 -15.94
C ASP A 47 -6.17 17.64 -14.56
N VAL A 48 -7.32 17.84 -13.95
CA VAL A 48 -7.61 17.32 -12.58
C VAL A 48 -7.60 15.81 -12.50
N PRO A 49 -8.16 15.04 -13.45
CA PRO A 49 -8.03 13.57 -13.45
C PRO A 49 -6.57 13.12 -13.47
N ARG A 50 -5.72 13.70 -14.32
CA ARG A 50 -4.28 13.39 -14.37
C ARG A 50 -3.60 13.70 -13.06
N MET A 51 -3.82 14.91 -12.52
CA MET A 51 -3.27 15.31 -11.21
C MET A 51 -3.72 14.37 -10.09
N THR A 52 -4.97 13.90 -10.14
CA THR A 52 -5.50 12.96 -9.15
C THR A 52 -4.81 11.60 -9.22
N LEU A 53 -4.65 11.04 -10.43
CA LEU A 53 -3.92 9.79 -10.60
C LEU A 53 -2.43 9.92 -10.22
N MET A 54 -1.80 11.05 -10.57
CA MET A 54 -0.44 11.36 -10.12
C MET A 54 -0.35 11.38 -8.59
N SER A 55 -1.33 11.99 -7.93
CA SER A 55 -1.37 12.03 -6.46
C SER A 55 -1.51 10.64 -5.84
N LEU A 56 -2.27 9.73 -6.45
CA LEU A 56 -2.35 8.34 -6.00
C LEU A 56 -1.01 7.60 -6.18
N LEU A 57 -0.27 7.86 -7.26
CA LEU A 57 1.07 7.29 -7.45
C LEU A 57 2.08 7.85 -6.44
N THR A 58 2.07 9.17 -6.22
CA THR A 58 2.91 9.80 -5.19
C THR A 58 2.59 9.27 -3.79
N ARG A 59 1.31 9.06 -3.50
CA ARG A 59 0.85 8.46 -2.24
C ARG A 59 1.36 7.01 -2.11
N ALA A 60 1.30 6.22 -3.17
CA ALA A 60 1.85 4.87 -3.19
C ALA A 60 3.36 4.86 -2.91
N GLN A 61 4.12 5.76 -3.54
CA GLN A 61 5.56 5.93 -3.29
C GLN A 61 5.85 6.33 -1.84
N ALA A 62 5.06 7.25 -1.28
CA ALA A 62 5.22 7.68 0.12
C ALA A 62 4.96 6.55 1.12
N PHE A 63 3.95 5.71 0.87
CA PHE A 63 3.70 4.52 1.71
C PHE A 63 4.81 3.50 1.58
N HIS A 64 5.34 3.30 0.36
CA HIS A 64 6.45 2.40 0.15
C HIS A 64 7.69 2.86 0.93
N ASP A 65 8.11 4.11 0.74
CA ASP A 65 9.29 4.69 1.41
C ASP A 65 9.11 4.70 2.94
N GLY A 66 7.93 5.06 3.42
CA GLY A 66 7.62 5.05 4.85
C GLY A 66 7.71 3.64 5.44
N THR A 67 7.16 2.64 4.76
CA THR A 67 7.22 1.23 5.20
C THR A 67 8.65 0.71 5.21
N LEU A 68 9.41 0.99 4.14
CA LEU A 68 10.81 0.58 4.03
C LEU A 68 11.67 1.19 5.15
N ASN A 69 11.46 2.47 5.47
CA ASN A 69 12.15 3.15 6.56
C ASN A 69 11.73 2.59 7.94
N ALA A 70 10.46 2.27 8.13
CA ALA A 70 9.97 1.63 9.35
C ALA A 70 10.58 0.23 9.53
N ALA A 71 10.69 -0.56 8.45
CA ALA A 71 11.32 -1.87 8.47
C ALA A 71 12.82 -1.76 8.81
N ARG A 72 13.54 -0.80 8.21
CA ARG A 72 14.95 -0.52 8.54
C ARG A 72 15.16 -0.14 10.01
N SER A 73 14.18 0.55 10.59
CA SER A 73 14.17 0.96 12.00
C SER A 73 13.64 -0.13 12.94
N ASP A 74 13.40 -1.34 12.44
CA ASP A 74 12.84 -2.47 13.18
C ASP A 74 11.48 -2.15 13.84
N ASN A 75 10.65 -1.31 13.20
CA ASN A 75 9.36 -0.85 13.72
C ASN A 75 8.17 -1.53 13.04
N PRO A 76 7.66 -2.66 13.59
CA PRO A 76 6.54 -3.40 13.00
C PRO A 76 5.23 -2.60 12.98
N PHE A 77 4.97 -1.79 14.02
CA PHE A 77 3.72 -1.01 14.08
C PHE A 77 3.61 -0.01 12.94
N ALA A 78 4.67 0.76 12.70
CA ALA A 78 4.71 1.68 11.58
C ALA A 78 4.67 0.93 10.24
N SER A 79 5.44 -0.16 10.11
CA SER A 79 5.47 -0.99 8.89
C SER A 79 4.08 -1.50 8.52
N PHE A 80 3.39 -2.18 9.42
CA PHE A 80 2.08 -2.77 9.12
C PHE A 80 0.96 -1.73 8.96
N THR A 81 1.03 -0.61 9.69
CA THR A 81 0.08 0.50 9.51
C THR A 81 0.22 1.13 8.12
N LEU A 82 1.43 1.34 7.66
CA LEU A 82 1.69 1.90 6.32
C LEU A 82 1.37 0.90 5.21
N LEU A 83 1.68 -0.40 5.39
CA LEU A 83 1.27 -1.45 4.46
C LEU A 83 -0.25 -1.51 4.32
N ARG A 84 -1.00 -1.39 5.42
CA ARG A 84 -2.46 -1.30 5.37
C ARG A 84 -2.93 -0.13 4.52
N SER A 85 -2.38 1.07 4.76
CA SER A 85 -2.71 2.26 3.97
C SER A 85 -2.30 2.12 2.50
N TYR A 86 -1.25 1.36 2.23
CA TYR A 86 -0.79 1.03 0.88
C TYR A 86 -1.78 0.09 0.17
N ALA A 87 -2.30 -0.91 0.87
CA ALA A 87 -3.37 -1.77 0.36
C ALA A 87 -4.66 -0.97 0.08
N GLU A 88 -5.03 -0.03 0.95
CA GLU A 88 -6.16 0.88 0.71
C GLU A 88 -5.98 1.71 -0.58
N ASN A 89 -4.75 2.14 -0.88
CA ASN A 89 -4.44 2.84 -2.13
C ASN A 89 -4.66 1.94 -3.36
N ALA A 90 -4.26 0.67 -3.29
CA ALA A 90 -4.53 -0.31 -4.35
C ALA A 90 -6.04 -0.53 -4.54
N ALA A 91 -6.81 -0.64 -3.45
CA ALA A 91 -8.26 -0.79 -3.51
C ALA A 91 -8.96 0.42 -4.18
N ILE A 92 -8.46 1.64 -3.93
CA ILE A 92 -8.93 2.85 -4.62
C ILE A 92 -8.64 2.76 -6.12
N LEU A 93 -7.45 2.33 -6.51
CA LEU A 93 -7.07 2.17 -7.92
C LEU A 93 -7.95 1.13 -8.62
N ILE A 94 -8.23 -0.02 -7.99
CA ILE A 94 -9.17 -1.01 -8.52
C ILE A 94 -10.54 -0.37 -8.76
N TRP A 95 -11.07 0.32 -7.76
CA TRP A 95 -12.39 0.93 -7.85
C TRP A 95 -12.48 1.96 -8.98
N VAL A 96 -11.55 2.91 -9.04
CA VAL A 96 -11.59 3.96 -10.05
C VAL A 96 -11.24 3.44 -11.45
N SER A 97 -10.47 2.37 -11.58
CA SER A 97 -10.18 1.76 -12.88
C SER A 97 -11.41 1.14 -13.54
N GLU A 98 -12.37 0.67 -12.74
CA GLU A 98 -13.59 0.04 -13.23
C GLU A 98 -14.79 0.98 -13.22
N LYS A 99 -14.79 1.95 -12.31
CA LYS A 99 -15.84 2.97 -12.17
C LYS A 99 -15.25 4.35 -12.41
N GLN A 100 -14.93 4.64 -13.68
CA GLN A 100 -14.20 5.85 -14.06
C GLN A 100 -14.81 7.14 -13.51
N GLY A 101 -16.14 7.29 -13.49
CA GLY A 101 -16.80 8.46 -12.92
C GLY A 101 -16.53 8.70 -11.43
N GLU A 102 -16.17 7.67 -10.68
CA GLU A 102 -15.95 7.74 -9.24
C GLU A 102 -14.61 8.43 -8.86
N ILE A 103 -13.69 8.62 -9.81
CA ILE A 103 -12.45 9.37 -9.57
C ILE A 103 -12.73 10.79 -9.07
N ARG A 104 -13.89 11.37 -9.44
CA ARG A 104 -14.32 12.70 -9.01
C ARG A 104 -14.42 12.85 -7.49
N ARG A 105 -14.63 11.76 -6.77
CA ARG A 105 -14.64 11.75 -5.30
C ARG A 105 -13.28 12.08 -4.69
N LEU A 106 -12.21 11.98 -5.47
CA LEU A 106 -10.85 12.32 -5.07
C LEU A 106 -10.45 13.75 -5.44
N TYR A 107 -11.32 14.49 -6.14
CA TYR A 107 -10.99 15.84 -6.58
C TYR A 107 -10.97 16.81 -5.39
N PRO A 108 -10.13 17.86 -5.46
CA PRO A 108 -10.19 18.94 -4.49
C PRO A 108 -11.60 19.54 -4.41
N GLY A 109 -12.11 19.71 -3.19
CA GLY A 109 -13.46 20.24 -2.97
C GLY A 109 -14.60 19.22 -3.10
N ALA A 110 -14.31 17.93 -3.34
CA ALA A 110 -15.36 16.90 -3.29
C ALA A 110 -16.02 16.86 -1.91
N PRO A 111 -17.37 16.79 -1.84
CA PRO A 111 -18.10 16.74 -0.58
C PRO A 111 -17.66 15.58 0.31
N VAL A 112 -17.63 15.81 1.62
CA VAL A 112 -17.15 14.80 2.60
C VAL A 112 -18.00 13.53 2.56
N GLU A 113 -19.31 13.67 2.25
CA GLU A 113 -20.27 12.58 2.15
C GLU A 113 -19.97 11.66 0.96
N GLN A 114 -19.18 12.13 0.00
CA GLN A 114 -18.75 11.35 -1.16
C GLN A 114 -17.46 10.59 -0.95
N LYS A 115 -16.83 10.67 0.26
CA LYS A 115 -15.63 9.91 0.55
C LYS A 115 -15.85 8.40 0.39
N PHE A 116 -14.81 7.72 -0.04
CA PHE A 116 -14.85 6.27 -0.14
C PHE A 116 -15.02 5.62 1.23
N SER A 117 -15.98 4.73 1.34
CA SER A 117 -16.06 3.83 2.49
C SER A 117 -15.03 2.70 2.30
N ILE A 118 -14.07 2.60 3.18
CA ILE A 118 -13.05 1.54 3.15
C ILE A 118 -13.67 0.15 3.05
N GLY A 119 -14.72 -0.13 3.83
CA GLY A 119 -15.41 -1.42 3.76
C GLY A 119 -15.97 -1.74 2.37
N LYS A 120 -16.54 -0.75 1.67
CA LYS A 120 -17.03 -0.92 0.30
C LYS A 120 -15.89 -1.15 -0.71
N LEU A 121 -14.78 -0.42 -0.56
CA LEU A 121 -13.60 -0.60 -1.42
C LEU A 121 -13.00 -2.01 -1.26
N LEU A 122 -12.89 -2.47 -0.03
CA LEU A 122 -12.34 -3.80 0.27
C LEU A 122 -13.22 -4.92 -0.26
N ALA A 123 -14.54 -4.82 -0.04
CA ALA A 123 -15.49 -5.81 -0.57
C ALA A 123 -15.44 -5.85 -2.12
N TYR A 124 -15.24 -4.70 -2.74
CA TYR A 124 -15.13 -4.63 -4.20
C TYR A 124 -13.81 -5.22 -4.71
N ALA A 125 -12.68 -4.88 -4.07
CA ALA A 125 -11.37 -5.42 -4.41
C ALA A 125 -11.32 -6.95 -4.22
N GLU A 126 -11.98 -7.49 -3.18
CA GLU A 126 -12.08 -8.94 -2.95
C GLU A 126 -12.79 -9.66 -4.09
N ASN A 127 -13.89 -9.09 -4.60
CA ASN A 127 -14.63 -9.68 -5.71
C ASN A 127 -13.81 -9.72 -7.02
N GLY A 128 -12.87 -8.78 -7.19
CA GLY A 128 -12.03 -8.69 -8.39
C GLY A 128 -10.75 -9.51 -8.35
N SER A 129 -10.14 -9.66 -7.17
CA SER A 129 -8.77 -10.23 -7.06
C SER A 129 -8.65 -11.44 -6.13
N GLY A 130 -9.63 -11.73 -5.30
CA GLY A 130 -9.58 -12.80 -4.29
C GLY A 130 -8.42 -12.67 -3.28
N GLY A 131 -8.68 -12.91 -2.01
CA GLY A 131 -7.65 -12.88 -0.97
C GLY A 131 -7.24 -11.48 -0.46
N PHE A 132 -7.74 -10.39 -1.08
CA PHE A 132 -7.44 -9.03 -0.66
C PHE A 132 -7.93 -8.74 0.77
N ALA A 133 -9.16 -9.19 1.09
CA ALA A 133 -9.74 -9.03 2.42
C ALA A 133 -8.94 -9.79 3.49
N GLY A 134 -8.38 -10.96 3.16
CA GLY A 134 -7.52 -11.73 4.04
C GLY A 134 -6.26 -10.98 4.43
N ILE A 135 -5.53 -10.45 3.44
CA ILE A 135 -4.32 -9.64 3.66
C ILE A 135 -4.66 -8.38 4.47
N TYR A 136 -5.72 -7.67 4.08
CA TYR A 136 -6.13 -6.46 4.78
C TYR A 136 -6.54 -6.73 6.24
N SER A 137 -7.21 -7.85 6.51
CA SER A 137 -7.57 -8.27 7.87
C SER A 137 -6.32 -8.53 8.73
N GLN A 138 -5.32 -9.21 8.18
CA GLN A 138 -4.04 -9.43 8.86
C GLN A 138 -3.34 -8.10 9.17
N LEU A 139 -3.20 -7.20 8.17
CA LEU A 139 -2.62 -5.88 8.34
C LEU A 139 -3.38 -5.05 9.39
N SER A 140 -4.71 -5.14 9.41
CA SER A 140 -5.55 -4.46 10.40
C SER A 140 -5.33 -5.01 11.81
N GLY A 141 -5.13 -6.32 11.95
CA GLY A 141 -4.81 -6.95 13.23
C GLY A 141 -3.52 -6.42 13.85
N PHE A 142 -2.53 -6.07 13.02
CA PHE A 142 -1.29 -5.43 13.49
C PHE A 142 -1.44 -3.93 13.77
N ALA A 143 -2.30 -3.22 13.03
CA ALA A 143 -2.47 -1.78 13.14
C ALA A 143 -3.40 -1.36 14.29
N HIS A 144 -4.32 -2.22 14.72
CA HIS A 144 -5.24 -1.92 15.80
C HIS A 144 -4.74 -2.43 17.15
N PRO A 145 -5.05 -1.73 18.25
CA PRO A 145 -4.80 -2.26 19.60
C PRO A 145 -5.54 -3.59 19.80
N SER A 146 -4.78 -4.65 19.92
CA SER A 146 -5.26 -6.00 20.22
C SER A 146 -4.38 -6.62 21.30
N ALA A 147 -4.80 -7.71 21.90
CA ALA A 147 -3.97 -8.40 22.89
C ALA A 147 -2.59 -8.78 22.29
N ALA A 148 -2.56 -9.18 21.02
CA ALA A 148 -1.32 -9.53 20.33
C ALA A 148 -0.40 -8.31 20.13
N THR A 149 -0.95 -7.15 19.76
CA THR A 149 -0.17 -5.92 19.57
C THR A 149 0.19 -5.24 20.89
N ALA A 150 -0.71 -5.25 21.88
CA ALA A 150 -0.42 -4.72 23.22
C ALA A 150 0.76 -5.46 23.88
N LEU A 151 0.89 -6.76 23.62
CA LEU A 151 1.98 -7.58 24.15
C LEU A 151 3.21 -7.66 23.22
N SER A 152 3.24 -6.90 22.14
CA SER A 152 4.33 -6.99 21.15
C SER A 152 5.69 -6.52 21.68
N GLY A 153 5.72 -5.62 22.69
CA GLY A 153 6.94 -5.21 23.40
C GLY A 153 7.48 -6.24 24.40
N TRP A 154 6.71 -7.29 24.68
CA TRP A 154 7.08 -8.30 25.68
C TRP A 154 7.72 -9.51 25.02
N ARG A 155 8.76 -10.06 25.64
CA ARG A 155 9.46 -11.28 25.25
C ARG A 155 9.46 -12.23 26.42
N ALA A 156 9.03 -13.47 26.22
CA ALA A 156 9.31 -14.53 27.16
C ALA A 156 10.76 -15.00 26.98
N THR A 157 11.49 -15.13 28.05
CA THR A 157 12.82 -15.77 28.04
C THR A 157 12.65 -17.21 28.47
N ASP A 158 13.27 -18.16 27.74
CA ASP A 158 13.11 -19.61 27.96
C ASP A 158 13.63 -20.06 29.33
N GLU A 159 14.49 -19.28 29.97
CA GLU A 159 14.98 -19.53 31.32
C GLU A 159 14.10 -18.84 32.36
N HIS A 160 13.31 -19.61 33.06
CA HIS A 160 12.58 -19.24 34.29
C HIS A 160 11.30 -18.40 34.13
N SER A 161 10.58 -18.49 33.01
CA SER A 161 9.31 -17.73 32.82
C SER A 161 9.45 -16.22 33.01
N LEU A 162 10.65 -15.69 32.82
CA LEU A 162 10.90 -14.26 32.89
C LEU A 162 10.37 -13.59 31.63
N VAL A 163 9.68 -12.47 31.82
CA VAL A 163 9.18 -11.64 30.74
C VAL A 163 10.01 -10.37 30.70
N SER A 164 10.68 -10.13 29.58
CA SER A 164 11.38 -8.87 29.34
C SER A 164 10.52 -7.92 28.52
N TRP A 165 10.56 -6.64 28.85
CA TRP A 165 9.90 -5.60 28.09
C TRP A 165 10.93 -4.72 27.39
N LYS A 166 10.65 -4.38 26.13
CA LYS A 166 11.44 -3.44 25.34
C LYS A 166 10.67 -2.16 25.11
N SER A 167 11.26 -1.02 25.42
CA SER A 167 10.66 0.31 25.21
C SER A 167 10.57 0.71 23.73
N THR A 168 11.40 0.10 22.86
CA THR A 168 11.40 0.33 21.42
C THR A 168 10.70 -0.83 20.70
N PRO A 169 9.80 -0.54 19.74
CA PRO A 169 9.18 -1.59 18.92
C PRO A 169 10.26 -2.39 18.18
N GLN A 170 10.06 -3.69 18.08
CA GLN A 170 10.90 -4.59 17.27
C GLN A 170 10.05 -5.71 16.70
N PHE A 171 10.37 -6.19 15.48
CA PHE A 171 9.74 -7.39 14.94
C PHE A 171 9.96 -8.57 15.90
N LYS A 172 8.89 -9.31 16.18
CA LYS A 172 8.96 -10.46 17.10
C LYS A 172 9.82 -11.58 16.55
N THR A 173 9.69 -11.84 15.28
CA THR A 173 10.40 -12.90 14.56
C THR A 173 10.99 -12.38 13.27
N GLU A 174 12.00 -13.05 12.75
CA GLU A 174 12.53 -12.79 11.41
C GLU A 174 11.45 -13.04 10.35
N GLY A 175 10.54 -13.99 10.58
CA GLY A 175 9.40 -14.25 9.70
C GLY A 175 8.45 -13.07 9.56
N ASP A 176 8.14 -12.38 10.64
CA ASP A 176 7.29 -11.17 10.59
C ASP A 176 7.96 -10.06 9.77
N PHE A 177 9.28 -9.90 9.91
CA PHE A 177 10.05 -8.95 9.12
C PHE A 177 10.05 -9.32 7.64
N MET A 178 10.34 -10.58 7.31
CA MET A 178 10.35 -11.07 5.93
C MET A 178 8.97 -10.94 5.29
N LEU A 179 7.90 -11.26 6.03
CA LEU A 179 6.52 -11.11 5.57
C LEU A 179 6.18 -9.65 5.26
N ALA A 180 6.61 -8.71 6.11
CA ALA A 180 6.43 -7.29 5.85
C ALA A 180 7.14 -6.86 4.56
N CYS A 181 8.35 -7.37 4.28
CA CYS A 181 9.08 -7.11 3.04
C CYS A 181 8.37 -7.72 1.83
N VAL A 182 7.84 -8.94 1.92
CA VAL A 182 7.05 -9.57 0.85
C VAL A 182 5.83 -8.72 0.51
N TRP A 183 5.03 -8.37 1.51
CA TRP A 183 3.84 -7.53 1.28
C TRP A 183 4.18 -6.15 0.71
N LEU A 184 5.31 -5.58 1.12
CA LEU A 184 5.78 -4.32 0.55
C LEU A 184 6.08 -4.43 -0.95
N ILE A 185 6.70 -5.53 -1.38
CA ILE A 185 7.00 -5.81 -2.79
C ILE A 185 5.70 -6.07 -3.58
N GLU A 186 4.82 -6.93 -3.06
CA GLU A 186 3.55 -7.25 -3.70
C GLU A 186 2.66 -6.02 -3.88
N LEU A 187 2.56 -5.18 -2.83
CA LEU A 187 1.78 -3.95 -2.91
C LEU A 187 2.42 -2.90 -3.84
N ALA A 188 3.75 -2.86 -3.96
CA ALA A 188 4.42 -2.00 -4.92
C ALA A 188 4.08 -2.41 -6.36
N ASP A 189 4.18 -3.69 -6.67
CA ASP A 189 3.87 -4.24 -7.98
C ASP A 189 2.37 -4.08 -8.31
N ALA A 190 1.49 -4.38 -7.35
CA ALA A 190 0.04 -4.19 -7.52
C ALA A 190 -0.32 -2.72 -7.76
N ASN A 191 0.18 -1.78 -6.96
CA ASN A 191 -0.10 -0.36 -7.15
C ASN A 191 0.45 0.16 -8.49
N ALA A 192 1.66 -0.27 -8.91
CA ALA A 192 2.24 0.12 -10.18
C ALA A 192 1.41 -0.39 -11.37
N GLN A 193 1.01 -1.67 -11.36
CA GLN A 193 0.20 -2.27 -12.41
C GLN A 193 -1.20 -1.66 -12.49
N LEU A 194 -1.88 -1.53 -11.34
CA LEU A 194 -3.22 -0.94 -11.26
C LEU A 194 -3.21 0.53 -11.69
N TRP A 195 -2.18 1.27 -11.31
CA TRP A 195 -2.02 2.65 -11.72
C TRP A 195 -1.81 2.77 -13.24
N ALA A 196 -0.93 1.94 -13.82
CA ALA A 196 -0.69 1.91 -15.26
C ALA A 196 -1.96 1.53 -16.04
N LEU A 197 -2.69 0.52 -15.57
CA LEU A 197 -3.96 0.10 -16.14
C LEU A 197 -4.99 1.25 -16.09
N THR A 198 -5.11 1.90 -14.93
CA THR A 198 -6.04 3.02 -14.73
C THR A 198 -5.67 4.16 -15.66
N TRP A 199 -4.40 4.54 -15.71
CA TRP A 199 -3.90 5.57 -16.62
C TRP A 199 -4.26 5.28 -18.07
N THR A 200 -4.03 4.06 -18.54
CA THR A 200 -4.35 3.65 -19.91
C THR A 200 -5.86 3.71 -20.19
N LYS A 201 -6.69 3.32 -19.23
CA LYS A 201 -8.16 3.43 -19.38
C LYS A 201 -8.65 4.87 -19.47
N TYR A 202 -8.03 5.79 -18.75
CA TYR A 202 -8.42 7.20 -18.76
C TYR A 202 -7.83 8.01 -19.92
N PHE A 203 -6.59 7.72 -20.29
CA PHE A 203 -5.82 8.59 -21.18
C PHE A 203 -5.15 7.85 -22.34
N GLY A 204 -5.34 6.54 -22.46
CA GLY A 204 -4.83 5.76 -23.57
C GLY A 204 -5.55 6.06 -24.89
N PRO A 205 -4.99 5.64 -26.02
CA PRO A 205 -5.52 5.95 -27.36
C PRO A 205 -6.94 5.39 -27.63
N ASN A 206 -7.37 4.41 -26.85
CA ASN A 206 -8.70 3.81 -26.92
C ASN A 206 -9.55 4.17 -25.69
N SER A 207 -9.24 5.27 -25.03
CA SER A 207 -9.99 5.71 -23.84
C SER A 207 -11.39 6.20 -24.28
N GLU A 208 -12.43 5.65 -23.65
CA GLU A 208 -13.80 6.16 -23.74
C GLU A 208 -14.07 7.25 -22.70
N TRP A 209 -13.03 7.67 -21.95
CA TRP A 209 -13.15 8.68 -20.92
C TRP A 209 -13.31 10.07 -21.54
N ASP A 210 -14.53 10.60 -21.42
CA ASP A 210 -14.80 11.99 -21.71
C ASP A 210 -14.47 12.82 -20.45
N ALA A 211 -13.36 13.56 -20.50
CA ALA A 211 -12.94 14.37 -19.36
C ALA A 211 -14.05 15.40 -19.07
N PRO A 212 -14.72 15.31 -17.91
CA PRO A 212 -15.75 16.29 -17.59
C PRO A 212 -15.12 17.68 -17.52
N SER A 213 -15.79 18.65 -18.11
CA SER A 213 -15.47 20.05 -17.91
C SER A 213 -15.41 20.34 -16.40
N TRP A 214 -14.34 21.00 -15.97
CA TRP A 214 -14.17 21.46 -14.59
C TRP A 214 -15.38 22.35 -14.24
N PRO A 215 -16.10 22.11 -13.12
CA PRO A 215 -17.02 23.11 -12.65
C PRO A 215 -16.21 24.39 -12.40
N GLU A 216 -16.61 25.48 -13.01
CA GLU A 216 -16.03 26.80 -12.76
C GLU A 216 -16.16 27.10 -11.26
N THR A 217 -15.26 26.57 -10.47
CA THR A 217 -15.13 26.98 -9.08
C THR A 217 -14.63 28.39 -9.12
N GLY A 218 -15.49 29.33 -8.73
CA GLY A 218 -15.17 30.75 -8.64
C GLY A 218 -14.07 31.05 -7.62
N LEU A 219 -12.88 30.54 -7.89
CA LEU A 219 -11.62 31.04 -7.35
C LEU A 219 -11.22 32.24 -8.23
N SER A 220 -12.04 33.32 -8.13
CA SER A 220 -11.53 34.64 -8.46
C SER A 220 -10.30 34.92 -7.59
N ARG A 221 -9.22 35.29 -8.23
CA ARG A 221 -7.92 35.71 -7.67
C ARG A 221 -8.05 36.73 -6.56
#